data_c0052377dd464e39b16240d48a6c9195
#
_entry.id   c0052377dd464e39b16240d48a6c9195
#
_cell.length_a   1.000
_cell.length_b   1.000
_cell.length_c   1.000
_cell.angle_alpha   90.00
_cell.angle_beta   90.00
_cell.angle_gamma   90.00
#
_symmetry.space_group_name_H-M   'P 1'
#
loop_
_entity.id
_entity.type
_entity.pdbx_description
1 polymer ?
#
loop_
_entity_poly.entity_id
_entity_poly.type
_entity_poly.pdbx_seq_one_letter_code
_entity_poly.pdbx_strand_id
1 'polypeptide(L)'
;MIFGGSMKVYAVLHGQTELDIEKRIQGIGDEPLCDKGREQADTLAGALSEKGIDMIISSQQLRTRETADIIADKLGLDKSKIVNGMKFIERCYGEHEGVLKDEIDLFAIYSWSRNEAVVDGETIRELAERVILYINNMVRLFRAKTMLLVVPNNVLDVLFWYFNGLPDAGQEKVPDYEHDVIYEFETDDIPAEMKDFMAVLDRIKAEETGESGSSSKLLSQNEIDALIAQMTGG
;
A
#
# COMPACT_ATOMS: atom_id res chain seq x y z
N MET A 1 28.47 13.14 6.16
CA MET A 1 27.43 13.87 6.89
C MET A 1 26.16 13.04 6.80
N ILE A 2 25.77 12.42 7.90
CA ILE A 2 24.51 11.67 7.99
C ILE A 2 23.43 12.74 8.14
N PHE A 3 22.65 13.01 7.11
CA PHE A 3 21.44 13.82 7.23
C PHE A 3 20.45 13.02 8.06
N GLY A 4 20.42 13.29 9.35
CA GLY A 4 19.47 12.70 10.29
C GLY A 4 18.14 13.45 10.19
N GLY A 5 17.24 12.94 9.37
CA GLY A 5 15.85 13.36 9.36
C GLY A 5 14.99 12.12 9.19
N SER A 6 13.97 11.97 10.04
CA SER A 6 13.00 10.91 9.88
C SER A 6 12.12 11.14 8.65
N MET A 7 11.72 10.07 7.98
CA MET A 7 10.70 10.10 6.94
C MET A 7 9.33 10.07 7.61
N LYS A 8 8.49 11.05 7.28
CA LYS A 8 7.08 11.04 7.70
C LYS A 8 6.20 10.49 6.59
N VAL A 9 5.33 9.58 6.94
CA VAL A 9 4.40 8.95 6.03
C VAL A 9 2.98 9.15 6.54
N TYR A 10 2.18 9.84 5.75
CA TYR A 10 0.74 9.86 5.88
C TYR A 10 0.16 8.84 4.91
N ALA A 11 -0.73 7.99 5.36
CA ALA A 11 -1.42 7.05 4.51
C ALA A 11 -2.93 7.27 4.61
N VAL A 12 -3.60 7.21 3.48
CA VAL A 12 -5.06 7.29 3.38
C VAL A 12 -5.57 6.19 2.47
N LEU A 13 -6.74 5.67 2.80
CA LEU A 13 -7.50 4.82 1.89
C LEU A 13 -8.06 5.68 0.75
N HIS A 14 -8.26 5.11 -0.43
CA HIS A 14 -9.02 5.77 -1.49
C HIS A 14 -10.44 6.14 -1.01
N GLY A 15 -11.06 7.17 -1.58
CA GLY A 15 -12.47 7.45 -1.35
C GLY A 15 -13.38 6.29 -1.79
N GLN A 16 -14.60 6.22 -1.27
CA GLN A 16 -15.55 5.14 -1.58
C GLN A 16 -15.84 5.02 -3.07
N THR A 17 -16.05 3.77 -3.50
CA THR A 17 -16.57 3.38 -4.81
C THR A 17 -17.99 2.80 -4.66
N GLU A 18 -18.68 2.51 -5.76
CA GLU A 18 -19.96 1.79 -5.70
C GLU A 18 -19.79 0.37 -5.12
N LEU A 19 -18.68 -0.32 -5.43
CA LEU A 19 -18.42 -1.65 -4.87
C LEU A 19 -18.19 -1.63 -3.36
N ASP A 20 -17.66 -0.53 -2.78
CA ASP A 20 -17.59 -0.38 -1.32
C ASP A 20 -18.98 -0.26 -0.71
N ILE A 21 -19.89 0.51 -1.34
CA ILE A 21 -21.28 0.67 -0.90
C ILE A 21 -22.02 -0.66 -0.98
N GLU A 22 -21.80 -1.43 -2.05
CA GLU A 22 -22.38 -2.75 -2.25
C GLU A 22 -21.71 -3.85 -1.39
N LYS A 23 -20.63 -3.53 -0.68
CA LYS A 23 -19.82 -4.50 0.10
C LYS A 23 -19.29 -5.65 -0.74
N ARG A 24 -18.81 -5.34 -1.94
CA ARG A 24 -18.17 -6.31 -2.83
C ARG A 24 -16.65 -6.21 -2.76
N ILE A 25 -15.98 -7.31 -3.09
CA ILE A 25 -14.52 -7.35 -3.25
C ILE A 25 -14.17 -6.66 -4.56
N GLN A 26 -13.27 -5.66 -4.51
CA GLN A 26 -12.85 -4.92 -5.70
C GLN A 26 -11.62 -5.53 -6.36
N GLY A 27 -10.66 -5.97 -5.53
CA GLY A 27 -9.42 -6.54 -6.01
C GLY A 27 -8.65 -5.59 -6.94
N ILE A 28 -8.15 -6.14 -8.04
CA ILE A 28 -7.40 -5.39 -9.06
C ILE A 28 -8.29 -4.60 -10.02
N GLY A 29 -9.61 -4.69 -9.88
CA GLY A 29 -10.58 -3.93 -10.67
C GLY A 29 -10.31 -2.42 -10.63
N ASP A 30 -10.68 -1.72 -11.70
CA ASP A 30 -10.37 -0.28 -11.88
C ASP A 30 -11.63 0.60 -11.74
N GLU A 31 -12.28 0.49 -10.59
CA GLU A 31 -13.51 1.21 -10.25
C GLU A 31 -13.24 2.70 -9.94
N PRO A 32 -14.08 3.63 -10.43
CA PRO A 32 -13.99 5.04 -10.09
C PRO A 32 -14.56 5.32 -8.69
N LEU A 33 -14.26 6.51 -8.17
CA LEU A 33 -14.92 7.02 -6.96
C LEU A 33 -16.42 7.28 -7.22
N CYS A 34 -17.24 6.97 -6.23
CA CYS A 34 -18.61 7.51 -6.17
C CYS A 34 -18.59 8.97 -5.69
N ASP A 35 -19.75 9.66 -5.71
CA ASP A 35 -19.82 11.06 -5.27
C ASP A 35 -19.36 11.22 -3.82
N LYS A 36 -19.77 10.33 -2.93
CA LYS A 36 -19.34 10.34 -1.54
C LYS A 36 -17.81 10.14 -1.42
N GLY A 37 -17.23 9.29 -2.26
CA GLY A 37 -15.77 9.08 -2.27
C GLY A 37 -15.00 10.34 -2.66
N ARG A 38 -15.54 11.16 -3.59
CA ARG A 38 -14.95 12.46 -3.94
C ARG A 38 -15.05 13.46 -2.79
N GLU A 39 -16.16 13.50 -2.06
CA GLU A 39 -16.32 14.34 -0.86
C GLU A 39 -15.35 13.92 0.26
N GLN A 40 -15.14 12.62 0.45
CA GLN A 40 -14.15 12.10 1.40
C GLN A 40 -12.73 12.54 1.02
N ALA A 41 -12.35 12.43 -0.25
CA ALA A 41 -11.05 12.87 -0.73
C ALA A 41 -10.84 14.39 -0.51
N ASP A 42 -11.88 15.20 -0.74
CA ASP A 42 -11.85 16.64 -0.47
C ASP A 42 -11.68 16.95 1.03
N THR A 43 -12.35 16.19 1.89
CA THR A 43 -12.22 16.31 3.35
C THR A 43 -10.83 15.97 3.82
N LEU A 44 -10.26 14.84 3.35
CA LEU A 44 -8.88 14.45 3.62
C LEU A 44 -7.88 15.53 3.19
N ALA A 45 -8.07 16.12 2.02
CA ALA A 45 -7.20 17.19 1.53
C ALA A 45 -7.19 18.40 2.47
N GLY A 46 -8.36 18.78 3.01
CA GLY A 46 -8.45 19.83 4.04
C GLY A 46 -7.63 19.52 5.29
N ALA A 47 -7.74 18.29 5.80
CA ALA A 47 -6.99 17.85 6.98
C ALA A 47 -5.48 17.69 6.73
N LEU A 48 -5.07 17.48 5.48
CA LEU A 48 -3.65 17.36 5.07
C LEU A 48 -2.98 18.70 4.79
N SER A 49 -3.72 19.82 4.72
CA SER A 49 -3.23 21.12 4.25
C SER A 49 -2.03 21.67 5.04
N GLU A 50 -1.96 21.37 6.34
CA GLU A 50 -0.87 21.84 7.22
C GLU A 50 0.21 20.77 7.47
N LYS A 51 0.12 19.61 6.82
CA LYS A 51 1.05 18.50 7.07
C LYS A 51 2.37 18.60 6.31
N GLY A 52 2.51 19.56 5.40
CA GLY A 52 3.76 19.79 4.67
C GLY A 52 4.13 18.64 3.74
N ILE A 53 3.15 18.11 2.99
CA ILE A 53 3.36 17.00 2.06
C ILE A 53 4.31 17.42 0.95
N ASP A 54 5.45 16.73 0.81
CA ASP A 54 6.43 16.96 -0.26
C ASP A 54 6.02 16.26 -1.57
N MET A 55 5.38 15.09 -1.46
CA MET A 55 5.02 14.26 -2.60
C MET A 55 3.88 13.31 -2.27
N ILE A 56 3.18 12.87 -3.30
CA ILE A 56 2.12 11.86 -3.21
C ILE A 56 2.57 10.61 -3.97
N ILE A 57 2.36 9.44 -3.38
CA ILE A 57 2.50 8.17 -4.07
C ILE A 57 1.13 7.50 -4.06
N SER A 58 0.59 7.25 -5.24
CA SER A 58 -0.71 6.61 -5.41
C SER A 58 -0.57 5.26 -6.07
N SER A 59 -1.35 4.27 -5.63
CA SER A 59 -1.59 3.10 -6.45
C SER A 59 -2.08 3.52 -7.84
N GLN A 60 -1.87 2.67 -8.84
CA GLN A 60 -2.26 2.98 -10.22
C GLN A 60 -3.76 2.82 -10.50
N GLN A 61 -4.54 2.27 -9.56
CA GLN A 61 -5.97 2.04 -9.73
C GLN A 61 -6.75 3.35 -9.74
N LEU A 62 -7.83 3.41 -10.53
CA LEU A 62 -8.58 4.63 -10.77
C LEU A 62 -9.05 5.30 -9.49
N ARG A 63 -9.62 4.55 -8.55
CA ARG A 63 -10.09 5.05 -7.25
C ARG A 63 -8.99 5.74 -6.43
N THR A 64 -7.77 5.19 -6.43
CA THR A 64 -6.64 5.80 -5.71
C THR A 64 -6.08 7.01 -6.44
N ARG A 65 -6.02 6.98 -7.78
CA ARG A 65 -5.57 8.12 -8.59
C ARG A 65 -6.54 9.30 -8.49
N GLU A 66 -7.85 9.07 -8.60
CA GLU A 66 -8.85 10.12 -8.44
C GLU A 66 -8.76 10.75 -7.04
N THR A 67 -8.58 9.94 -5.98
CA THR A 67 -8.35 10.43 -4.62
C THR A 67 -7.09 11.29 -4.54
N ALA A 68 -5.97 10.82 -5.09
CA ALA A 68 -4.70 11.54 -5.11
C ALA A 68 -4.79 12.84 -5.90
N ASP A 69 -5.47 12.84 -7.04
CA ASP A 69 -5.67 14.01 -7.89
C ASP A 69 -6.47 15.11 -7.17
N ILE A 70 -7.55 14.74 -6.48
CA ILE A 70 -8.38 15.67 -5.69
C ILE A 70 -7.55 16.28 -4.56
N ILE A 71 -6.79 15.45 -3.84
CA ILE A 71 -5.92 15.92 -2.76
C ILE A 71 -4.83 16.86 -3.30
N ALA A 72 -4.15 16.49 -4.39
CA ALA A 72 -3.10 17.30 -5.00
C ALA A 72 -3.62 18.67 -5.45
N ASP A 73 -4.76 18.71 -6.12
CA ASP A 73 -5.41 19.95 -6.56
C ASP A 73 -5.69 20.90 -5.39
N LYS A 74 -6.24 20.37 -4.30
CA LYS A 74 -6.60 21.17 -3.13
C LYS A 74 -5.37 21.64 -2.34
N LEU A 75 -4.30 20.84 -2.30
CA LEU A 75 -3.02 21.22 -1.67
C LEU A 75 -2.17 22.13 -2.57
N GLY A 76 -2.57 22.38 -3.81
CA GLY A 76 -1.78 23.14 -4.78
C GLY A 76 -0.50 22.44 -5.20
N LEU A 77 -0.46 21.10 -5.11
CA LEU A 77 0.66 20.30 -5.55
C LEU A 77 0.60 20.06 -7.06
N ASP A 78 1.73 20.14 -7.71
CA ASP A 78 1.83 19.77 -9.12
C ASP A 78 1.56 18.26 -9.27
N LYS A 79 0.58 17.91 -10.11
CA LYS A 79 0.22 16.49 -10.37
C LYS A 79 1.37 15.69 -10.97
N SER A 80 2.35 16.33 -11.59
CA SER A 80 3.58 15.67 -12.04
C SER A 80 4.41 15.09 -10.88
N LYS A 81 4.15 15.54 -9.64
CA LYS A 81 4.74 15.01 -8.41
C LYS A 81 3.99 13.84 -7.80
N ILE A 82 2.90 13.41 -8.41
CA ILE A 82 2.22 12.17 -8.02
C ILE A 82 2.97 11.00 -8.63
N VAL A 83 3.63 10.23 -7.79
CA VAL A 83 4.41 9.05 -8.20
C VAL A 83 3.48 7.85 -8.31
N ASN A 84 3.61 7.10 -9.41
CA ASN A 84 2.87 5.86 -9.60
C ASN A 84 3.46 4.72 -8.74
N GLY A 85 2.74 4.34 -7.72
CA GLY A 85 3.05 3.22 -6.83
C GLY A 85 2.62 1.88 -7.40
N MET A 86 3.28 1.39 -8.45
CA MET A 86 2.91 0.14 -9.15
C MET A 86 2.80 -1.08 -8.23
N LYS A 87 3.57 -1.11 -7.14
CA LYS A 87 3.53 -2.20 -6.16
C LYS A 87 2.47 -1.99 -5.07
N PHE A 88 1.75 -0.88 -5.11
CA PHE A 88 0.62 -0.58 -4.22
C PHE A 88 -0.74 -0.91 -4.84
N ILE A 89 -0.79 -1.65 -5.94
CA ILE A 89 -2.05 -2.19 -6.46
C ILE A 89 -2.69 -3.10 -5.40
N GLU A 90 -4.03 -3.10 -5.34
CA GLU A 90 -4.75 -3.96 -4.41
C GLU A 90 -4.41 -5.45 -4.65
N ARG A 91 -4.65 -6.27 -3.65
CA ARG A 91 -4.56 -7.72 -3.75
C ARG A 91 -5.44 -8.24 -4.90
N CYS A 92 -4.87 -9.13 -5.71
CA CYS A 92 -5.66 -9.88 -6.67
C CYS A 92 -6.48 -10.94 -5.94
N TYR A 93 -7.79 -10.84 -6.03
CA TYR A 93 -8.72 -11.78 -5.41
C TYR A 93 -9.24 -12.84 -6.39
N GLY A 94 -8.73 -12.85 -7.63
CA GLY A 94 -9.09 -13.85 -8.62
C GLY A 94 -10.60 -14.03 -8.77
N GLU A 95 -11.09 -15.26 -8.59
CA GLU A 95 -12.51 -15.59 -8.72
C GLU A 95 -13.44 -14.88 -7.71
N HIS A 96 -12.90 -14.29 -6.65
CA HIS A 96 -13.70 -13.56 -5.65
C HIS A 96 -13.92 -12.09 -6.00
N GLU A 97 -13.32 -11.57 -7.08
CA GLU A 97 -13.56 -10.18 -7.48
C GLU A 97 -15.03 -9.98 -7.90
N GLY A 98 -15.65 -8.92 -7.36
CA GLY A 98 -17.07 -8.63 -7.54
C GLY A 98 -18.03 -9.42 -6.64
N VAL A 99 -17.56 -10.42 -5.90
CA VAL A 99 -18.38 -11.21 -4.98
C VAL A 99 -18.70 -10.43 -3.72
N LEU A 100 -19.86 -10.65 -3.10
CA LEU A 100 -20.22 -10.04 -1.83
C LEU A 100 -19.29 -10.54 -0.71
N LYS A 101 -18.85 -9.64 0.16
CA LYS A 101 -17.91 -9.96 1.26
C LYS A 101 -18.49 -10.98 2.25
N ASP A 102 -19.80 -11.05 2.42
CA ASP A 102 -20.49 -11.98 3.30
C ASP A 102 -20.69 -13.38 2.71
N GLU A 103 -20.44 -13.55 1.42
CA GLU A 103 -20.46 -14.86 0.74
C GLU A 103 -19.13 -15.62 0.82
N ILE A 104 -18.10 -15.02 1.43
CA ILE A 104 -16.73 -15.54 1.45
C ILE A 104 -16.22 -15.63 2.89
N ASP A 105 -15.46 -16.68 3.21
CA ASP A 105 -14.69 -16.73 4.46
C ASP A 105 -13.49 -15.76 4.36
N LEU A 106 -13.78 -14.48 4.62
CA LEU A 106 -12.76 -13.42 4.61
C LEU A 106 -11.62 -13.72 5.57
N PHE A 107 -11.90 -14.30 6.74
CA PHE A 107 -10.86 -14.61 7.71
C PHE A 107 -9.86 -15.63 7.14
N ALA A 108 -10.32 -16.62 6.41
CA ALA A 108 -9.44 -17.60 5.78
C ALA A 108 -8.44 -16.95 4.82
N ILE A 109 -8.92 -16.08 3.94
CA ILE A 109 -8.08 -15.43 2.92
C ILE A 109 -7.24 -14.26 3.46
N TYR A 110 -7.62 -13.64 4.58
CA TYR A 110 -6.85 -12.55 5.21
C TYR A 110 -5.84 -13.07 6.25
N SER A 111 -5.96 -14.31 6.69
CA SER A 111 -5.09 -14.86 7.73
C SER A 111 -3.67 -15.04 7.23
N TRP A 112 -2.74 -14.32 7.85
CA TRP A 112 -1.30 -14.46 7.64
C TRP A 112 -0.82 -15.89 7.88
N SER A 113 -1.32 -16.52 8.97
CA SER A 113 -0.92 -17.86 9.37
C SER A 113 -1.40 -18.93 8.41
N ARG A 114 -2.63 -18.80 7.86
CA ARG A 114 -3.18 -19.74 6.89
C ARG A 114 -2.60 -19.54 5.49
N ASN A 115 -2.42 -18.29 5.09
CA ASN A 115 -1.94 -17.91 3.75
C ASN A 115 -2.69 -18.64 2.62
N GLU A 116 -4.01 -18.75 2.75
CA GLU A 116 -4.81 -19.49 1.77
C GLU A 116 -4.72 -18.84 0.39
N ALA A 117 -4.45 -19.68 -0.60
CA ALA A 117 -4.45 -19.26 -1.99
C ALA A 117 -5.89 -19.08 -2.48
N VAL A 118 -6.12 -18.00 -3.21
CA VAL A 118 -7.36 -17.79 -3.98
C VAL A 118 -7.10 -18.22 -5.41
N VAL A 119 -8.05 -18.90 -6.03
CA VAL A 119 -7.91 -19.33 -7.44
C VAL A 119 -7.69 -18.13 -8.33
N ASP A 120 -6.64 -18.15 -9.13
CA ASP A 120 -6.18 -17.05 -9.98
C ASP A 120 -5.92 -15.73 -9.21
N GLY A 121 -5.69 -15.81 -7.90
CA GLY A 121 -5.46 -14.69 -7.01
C GLY A 121 -4.08 -14.69 -6.36
N GLU A 122 -3.84 -13.66 -5.56
CA GLU A 122 -2.62 -13.43 -4.80
C GLU A 122 -2.85 -13.82 -3.34
N THR A 123 -1.91 -14.51 -2.71
CA THR A 123 -1.95 -14.76 -1.26
C THR A 123 -1.62 -13.48 -0.48
N ILE A 124 -1.97 -13.46 0.81
CA ILE A 124 -1.66 -12.29 1.67
C ILE A 124 -0.14 -12.10 1.84
N ARG A 125 0.65 -13.18 1.82
CA ARG A 125 2.11 -13.11 1.90
C ARG A 125 2.76 -12.57 0.63
N GLU A 126 2.25 -12.93 -0.55
CA GLU A 126 2.73 -12.37 -1.82
C GLU A 126 2.45 -10.87 -1.92
N LEU A 127 1.25 -10.43 -1.51
CA LEU A 127 0.95 -9.02 -1.37
C LEU A 127 1.95 -8.32 -0.44
N ALA A 128 2.14 -8.86 0.78
CA ALA A 128 3.03 -8.27 1.77
C ALA A 128 4.47 -8.17 1.25
N GLU A 129 4.97 -9.21 0.59
CA GLU A 129 6.30 -9.22 0.01
C GLU A 129 6.52 -8.06 -0.96
N ARG A 130 5.65 -7.93 -1.99
CA ARG A 130 5.83 -6.87 -2.99
C ARG A 130 5.70 -5.47 -2.43
N VAL A 131 4.80 -5.28 -1.44
CA VAL A 131 4.57 -3.99 -0.78
C VAL A 131 5.75 -3.64 0.13
N ILE A 132 6.21 -4.55 0.98
CA ILE A 132 7.34 -4.33 1.89
C ILE A 132 8.63 -4.04 1.13
N LEU A 133 8.92 -4.81 0.08
CA LEU A 133 10.08 -4.54 -0.79
C LEU A 133 10.04 -3.13 -1.38
N TYR A 134 8.86 -2.70 -1.82
CA TYR A 134 8.68 -1.37 -2.38
C TYR A 134 8.88 -0.27 -1.34
N ILE A 135 8.30 -0.43 -0.13
CA ILE A 135 8.48 0.53 0.97
C ILE A 135 9.95 0.60 1.42
N ASN A 136 10.65 -0.53 1.51
CA ASN A 136 12.09 -0.55 1.83
C ASN A 136 12.91 0.32 0.88
N ASN A 137 12.60 0.29 -0.41
CA ASN A 137 13.26 1.15 -1.39
C ASN A 137 12.89 2.62 -1.18
N MET A 138 11.61 2.91 -0.89
CA MET A 138 11.15 4.27 -0.63
C MET A 138 11.82 4.88 0.59
N VAL A 139 11.93 4.13 1.71
CA VAL A 139 12.63 4.57 2.93
C VAL A 139 14.09 4.93 2.62
N ARG A 140 14.75 4.17 1.76
CA ARG A 140 16.14 4.46 1.36
C ARG A 140 16.27 5.70 0.47
N LEU A 141 15.34 5.88 -0.47
CA LEU A 141 15.42 6.93 -1.49
C LEU A 141 14.94 8.30 -0.99
N PHE A 142 13.95 8.31 -0.07
CA PHE A 142 13.20 9.52 0.30
C PHE A 142 13.36 9.90 1.77
N ARG A 143 14.50 9.63 2.36
CA ARG A 143 14.84 10.06 3.72
C ARG A 143 14.57 11.56 3.90
N ALA A 144 14.05 11.94 5.06
CA ALA A 144 13.70 13.31 5.41
C ALA A 144 12.60 13.96 4.53
N LYS A 145 11.78 13.15 3.85
CA LYS A 145 10.60 13.61 3.12
C LYS A 145 9.33 13.34 3.92
N THR A 146 8.33 14.19 3.70
CA THR A 146 6.95 13.97 4.14
C THR A 146 6.15 13.48 2.95
N MET A 147 5.70 12.23 3.01
CA MET A 147 5.00 11.58 1.91
C MET A 147 3.55 11.30 2.27
N LEU A 148 2.67 11.45 1.27
CA LEU A 148 1.31 10.93 1.33
C LEU A 148 1.22 9.67 0.46
N LEU A 149 0.76 8.57 1.04
CA LEU A 149 0.44 7.34 0.34
C LEU A 149 -1.09 7.24 0.19
N VAL A 150 -1.57 7.14 -1.05
CA VAL A 150 -2.97 6.88 -1.36
C VAL A 150 -3.08 5.45 -1.85
N VAL A 151 -3.63 4.58 -1.01
CA VAL A 151 -3.53 3.13 -1.18
C VAL A 151 -4.88 2.44 -1.03
N PRO A 152 -5.02 1.22 -1.54
CA PRO A 152 -6.16 0.37 -1.26
C PRO A 152 -6.02 -0.34 0.09
N ASN A 153 -7.09 -1.03 0.48
CA ASN A 153 -7.31 -1.54 1.83
C ASN A 153 -6.23 -2.51 2.32
N ASN A 154 -5.88 -3.53 1.54
CA ASN A 154 -4.88 -4.51 1.99
C ASN A 154 -3.45 -3.95 1.97
N VAL A 155 -3.18 -3.00 1.09
CA VAL A 155 -1.89 -2.30 1.11
C VAL A 155 -1.75 -1.49 2.38
N LEU A 156 -2.83 -0.84 2.84
CA LEU A 156 -2.83 -0.12 4.11
C LEU A 156 -2.57 -1.06 5.29
N ASP A 157 -3.13 -2.27 5.26
CA ASP A 157 -2.86 -3.30 6.27
C ASP A 157 -1.37 -3.67 6.32
N VAL A 158 -0.75 -3.89 5.16
CA VAL A 158 0.69 -4.16 5.07
C VAL A 158 1.53 -2.95 5.56
N LEU A 159 1.08 -1.71 5.34
CA LEU A 159 1.73 -0.54 5.93
C LEU A 159 1.70 -0.58 7.46
N PHE A 160 0.57 -0.95 8.06
CA PHE A 160 0.49 -1.14 9.51
C PHE A 160 1.48 -2.21 9.99
N TRP A 161 1.57 -3.35 9.30
CA TRP A 161 2.55 -4.38 9.65
C TRP A 161 3.99 -3.90 9.48
N TYR A 162 4.25 -3.13 8.46
CA TYR A 162 5.57 -2.58 8.22
C TYR A 162 6.08 -1.68 9.35
N PHE A 163 5.23 -0.79 9.84
CA PHE A 163 5.62 0.20 10.84
C PHE A 163 5.42 -0.27 12.29
N ASN A 164 4.51 -1.20 12.54
CA ASN A 164 4.13 -1.63 13.90
C ASN A 164 4.45 -3.09 14.20
N GLY A 165 4.96 -3.84 13.24
CA GLY A 165 5.19 -5.28 13.37
C GLY A 165 4.02 -6.13 12.84
N LEU A 166 4.33 -7.40 12.54
CA LEU A 166 3.31 -8.37 12.09
C LEU A 166 2.34 -8.69 13.23
N PRO A 167 1.07 -9.00 12.90
CA PRO A 167 0.13 -9.45 13.90
C PRO A 167 0.55 -10.80 14.50
N ASP A 168 0.29 -10.98 15.79
CA ASP A 168 0.46 -12.28 16.43
C ASP A 168 -0.49 -13.31 15.78
N ALA A 169 -0.02 -14.55 15.67
CA ALA A 169 -0.81 -15.63 15.09
C ALA A 169 -2.16 -15.79 15.81
N GLY A 170 -3.25 -15.73 15.06
CA GLY A 170 -4.62 -15.82 15.58
C GLY A 170 -5.19 -14.48 16.07
N GLN A 171 -4.45 -13.37 15.94
CA GLN A 171 -4.94 -12.02 16.21
C GLN A 171 -5.17 -11.21 14.93
N GLU A 172 -4.98 -11.84 13.78
CA GLU A 172 -5.25 -11.22 12.50
C GLU A 172 -6.73 -10.81 12.40
N LYS A 173 -6.96 -9.64 11.83
CA LYS A 173 -8.31 -9.11 11.59
C LYS A 173 -8.51 -8.89 10.10
N VAL A 174 -9.75 -9.07 9.65
CA VAL A 174 -10.14 -8.58 8.33
C VAL A 174 -10.02 -7.06 8.33
N PRO A 175 -9.26 -6.47 7.41
CA PRO A 175 -9.11 -5.02 7.36
C PRO A 175 -10.46 -4.32 7.15
N ASP A 176 -10.73 -3.31 7.97
CA ASP A 176 -11.93 -2.47 7.87
C ASP A 176 -11.53 -1.02 8.20
N TYR A 177 -10.87 -0.37 7.24
CA TYR A 177 -10.38 1.00 7.38
C TYR A 177 -11.41 2.00 6.84
N GLU A 178 -11.49 3.15 7.51
CA GLU A 178 -12.38 4.23 7.10
C GLU A 178 -11.75 5.09 6.00
N HIS A 179 -12.57 5.54 5.05
CA HIS A 179 -12.14 6.28 3.85
C HIS A 179 -11.81 7.76 4.09
N ASP A 180 -12.03 8.28 5.30
CA ASP A 180 -11.81 9.67 5.69
C ASP A 180 -10.82 9.83 6.86
N VAL A 181 -10.03 8.78 7.13
CA VAL A 181 -9.02 8.77 8.19
C VAL A 181 -7.62 8.88 7.60
N ILE A 182 -6.79 9.71 8.25
CA ILE A 182 -5.36 9.84 7.97
C ILE A 182 -4.59 9.02 8.99
N TYR A 183 -3.79 8.08 8.49
CA TYR A 183 -2.87 7.28 9.29
C TYR A 183 -1.48 7.89 9.20
N GLU A 184 -0.80 8.02 10.33
CA GLU A 184 0.52 8.67 10.42
C GLU A 184 1.57 7.68 10.92
N PHE A 185 2.68 7.60 10.18
CA PHE A 185 3.84 6.78 10.52
C PHE A 185 5.11 7.61 10.40
N GLU A 186 6.14 7.21 11.13
CA GLU A 186 7.45 7.85 11.08
C GLU A 186 8.56 6.81 11.20
N THR A 187 9.62 6.95 10.43
CA THR A 187 10.78 6.06 10.50
C THR A 187 12.07 6.75 10.07
N ASP A 188 13.16 6.42 10.74
CA ASP A 188 14.52 6.88 10.39
C ASP A 188 15.24 5.91 9.46
N ASP A 189 14.85 4.64 9.48
CA ASP A 189 15.44 3.55 8.69
C ASP A 189 14.42 2.42 8.52
N ILE A 190 14.77 1.40 7.74
CA ILE A 190 13.97 0.19 7.62
C ILE A 190 13.86 -0.45 9.01
N PRO A 191 12.64 -0.72 9.51
CA PRO A 191 12.46 -1.40 10.78
C PRO A 191 13.24 -2.72 10.83
N ALA A 192 13.87 -3.01 11.98
CA ALA A 192 14.73 -4.21 12.11
C ALA A 192 13.97 -5.49 11.77
N GLU A 193 12.72 -5.61 12.25
CA GLU A 193 11.84 -6.74 11.98
C GLU A 193 11.53 -6.92 10.48
N MET A 194 11.49 -5.81 9.71
CA MET A 194 11.28 -5.87 8.27
C MET A 194 12.53 -6.27 7.50
N LYS A 195 13.73 -6.06 8.05
CA LYS A 195 14.98 -6.63 7.51
C LYS A 195 14.99 -8.14 7.68
N ASP A 196 14.60 -8.62 8.86
CA ASP A 196 14.53 -10.05 9.18
C ASP A 196 13.34 -10.73 8.50
N PHE A 197 12.24 -10.00 8.29
CA PHE A 197 11.04 -10.48 7.62
C PHE A 197 11.31 -11.03 6.22
N MET A 198 12.11 -10.34 5.43
CA MET A 198 12.49 -10.82 4.11
C MET A 198 13.31 -12.13 4.17
N ALA A 199 14.20 -12.24 5.15
CA ALA A 199 14.95 -13.48 5.36
C ALA A 199 14.04 -14.64 5.84
N VAL A 200 12.95 -14.32 6.58
CA VAL A 200 11.95 -15.31 6.97
C VAL A 200 11.11 -15.76 5.78
N LEU A 201 10.66 -14.83 4.93
CA LEU A 201 9.92 -15.17 3.71
C LEU A 201 10.75 -16.02 2.75
N ASP A 202 12.02 -15.68 2.54
CA ASP A 202 12.92 -16.45 1.69
C ASP A 202 13.09 -17.90 2.21
N ARG A 203 13.15 -18.09 3.54
CA ARG A 203 13.19 -19.42 4.15
C ARG A 203 11.89 -20.20 3.95
N ILE A 204 10.75 -19.57 4.18
CA ILE A 204 9.43 -20.19 4.00
C ILE A 204 9.26 -20.64 2.54
N LYS A 205 9.60 -19.78 1.58
CA LYS A 205 9.55 -20.12 0.15
C LYS A 205 10.47 -21.28 -0.21
N ALA A 206 11.68 -21.28 0.34
CA ALA A 206 12.65 -22.38 0.10
C ALA A 206 12.14 -23.71 0.67
N GLU A 207 11.46 -23.69 1.82
CA GLU A 207 10.86 -24.88 2.43
C GLU A 207 9.66 -25.39 1.60
N GLU A 208 8.81 -24.48 1.08
CA GLU A 208 7.64 -24.81 0.27
C GLU A 208 8.01 -25.34 -1.13
N THR A 209 9.07 -24.81 -1.74
CA THR A 209 9.48 -25.15 -3.11
C THR A 209 10.55 -26.24 -3.19
N GLY A 210 11.21 -26.56 -2.09
CA GLY A 210 12.38 -27.47 -2.06
C GLY A 210 13.61 -26.90 -2.76
N GLU A 211 13.61 -25.63 -3.11
CA GLU A 211 14.72 -24.92 -3.76
C GLU A 211 15.50 -24.06 -2.77
N SER A 212 16.82 -24.26 -2.70
CA SER A 212 17.68 -23.41 -1.90
C SER A 212 17.95 -22.07 -2.62
N GLY A 213 17.27 -21.03 -2.16
CA GLY A 213 17.71 -19.65 -2.30
C GLY A 213 17.64 -19.01 -3.67
N SER A 214 16.51 -18.30 -3.91
CA SER A 214 16.50 -17.16 -4.83
C SER A 214 16.32 -15.90 -3.99
N SER A 215 17.33 -15.02 -3.96
CA SER A 215 17.25 -13.76 -3.25
C SER A 215 16.13 -12.91 -3.82
N SER A 216 15.22 -12.47 -2.94
CA SER A 216 14.20 -11.46 -3.23
C SER A 216 14.86 -10.26 -3.93
N LYS A 217 14.53 -10.04 -5.19
CA LYS A 217 15.08 -8.92 -5.96
C LYS A 217 14.52 -7.62 -5.42
N LEU A 218 15.36 -6.84 -4.76
CA LEU A 218 15.21 -5.39 -4.67
C LEU A 218 14.83 -4.86 -6.06
N LEU A 219 14.12 -3.72 -6.11
CA LEU A 219 13.85 -3.04 -7.38
C LEU A 219 15.12 -3.06 -8.22
N SER A 220 14.99 -3.44 -9.48
CA SER A 220 16.10 -3.37 -10.42
C SER A 220 16.54 -1.91 -10.55
N GLN A 221 17.82 -1.68 -10.90
CA GLN A 221 18.32 -0.32 -11.08
C GLN A 221 17.44 0.48 -12.05
N ASN A 222 16.89 -0.15 -13.08
CA ASN A 222 15.98 0.48 -14.04
C ASN A 222 14.65 0.94 -13.39
N GLU A 223 14.12 0.19 -12.44
CA GLU A 223 12.92 0.60 -11.70
C GLU A 223 13.21 1.74 -10.73
N ILE A 224 14.41 1.75 -10.12
CA ILE A 224 14.91 2.85 -9.28
C ILE A 224 15.09 4.10 -10.13
N ASP A 225 15.76 3.98 -11.28
CA ASP A 225 16.01 5.10 -12.19
C ASP A 225 14.70 5.67 -12.75
N ALA A 226 13.71 4.82 -13.05
CA ALA A 226 12.38 5.26 -13.46
C ALA A 226 11.64 6.03 -12.37
N LEU A 227 11.73 5.60 -11.11
CA LEU A 227 11.19 6.32 -9.94
C LEU A 227 11.88 7.67 -9.77
N ILE A 228 13.20 7.73 -9.88
CA ILE A 228 13.98 8.97 -9.79
C ILE A 228 13.61 9.92 -10.94
N ALA A 229 13.48 9.41 -12.18
CA ALA A 229 13.11 10.22 -13.34
C ALA A 229 11.70 10.81 -13.21
N GLN A 230 10.73 10.07 -12.68
CA GLN A 230 9.39 10.59 -12.38
C GLN A 230 9.39 11.71 -11.34
N MET A 231 10.35 11.72 -10.44
CA MET A 231 10.44 12.70 -9.35
C MET A 231 11.22 13.96 -9.71
N THR A 232 12.20 13.85 -10.58
CA THR A 232 13.07 14.98 -10.94
C THR A 232 12.51 15.81 -12.09
N GLY A 233 11.35 15.39 -12.67
CA GLY A 233 10.65 16.08 -13.75
C GLY A 233 11.61 16.54 -14.82
N GLY A 234 11.74 15.79 -15.87
CA GLY A 234 12.59 16.17 -16.97
C GLY A 234 12.21 17.52 -17.58
#